data_8bb3685f6aaf9c43dff0e61d39f3d093
#
_entry.id   8bb3685f6aaf9c43dff0e61d39f3d093
#
_cell.length_a   1.000
_cell.length_b   1.000
_cell.length_c   1.000
_cell.angle_alpha   90.00
_cell.angle_beta   90.00
_cell.angle_gamma   90.00
#
_symmetry.space_group_name_H-M   'P 1'
#
loop_
_entity.id
_entity.type
_entity.pdbx_description
1 polymer ?
#
loop_
_entity_poly.entity_id
_entity_poly.type
_entity_poly.pdbx_seq_one_letter_code
_entity_poly.pdbx_strand_id
1 'polypeptide(L)'
;MKNIIKYLSGILIAIVIMAALAYMALAVYYHDHFIFGTWAGGNYITGLSVSQAAELLNSLYESKDLTVIDKDGKKYQIYSNDIDIKADYTASLQTAFDRQNVITWIYNMVKGKELTMVPEISYDKEKLNDIVMLWPCFDLKEEDRTIQIVNIAYEGYQLIDTMEDVPVYDEIIKQIDIALRGGISEVDLADFDACYKDLELSDDLESIKKTYDKINDIQSTGIIYKFGQEEIEFGASLIGNAIVTQDNASDMSLQKQNNKNPGNGLFIIDNQEVSFPKDYSIENGFAVDSSDNLILSEAVLYESVSELCGQYSTVGGSRSFTTSLGQKINVSGGTYGNKIDTDEEFEYVISALINDVKEDHEPSYEQLASNQGHDDIGDTYVEISIDDQHLYYYQGGELVLDSDIVTGNVNLGRDTPTGVYYVYGKTRNRYLRGRGYVSFVKYWMPVYKGVGMHDASWRDEFGEDIYLNSGSHGCINLPTDIASKLYEYVEIGIPVVIY
;
A
#
# COMPACT_ATOMS: atom_id res chain seq x y z
N MET A 1 22.98 -81.92 22.08
CA MET A 1 22.54 -81.10 20.93
C MET A 1 21.29 -81.64 20.26
N LYS A 2 21.18 -82.89 19.79
CA LYS A 2 19.98 -83.40 19.08
C LYS A 2 18.64 -83.27 19.84
N ASN A 3 18.63 -83.49 21.18
CA ASN A 3 17.40 -83.36 21.97
C ASN A 3 16.97 -81.90 22.18
N ILE A 4 17.92 -80.94 22.36
CA ILE A 4 17.65 -79.52 22.47
C ILE A 4 17.03 -78.97 21.17
N ILE A 5 17.55 -79.40 20.02
CA ILE A 5 17.04 -78.99 18.72
C ILE A 5 15.58 -79.50 18.52
N LYS A 6 15.27 -80.76 18.99
CA LYS A 6 13.89 -81.28 18.95
C LYS A 6 12.93 -80.52 19.85
N TYR A 7 13.36 -80.07 21.05
CA TYR A 7 12.52 -79.24 21.94
C TYR A 7 12.33 -77.86 21.38
N LEU A 8 13.37 -77.22 20.84
CA LEU A 8 13.26 -75.92 20.18
C LEU A 8 12.38 -75.97 18.94
N SER A 9 12.48 -77.04 18.12
CA SER A 9 11.60 -77.19 16.97
C SER A 9 10.13 -77.43 17.36
N GLY A 10 9.91 -78.19 18.48
CA GLY A 10 8.57 -78.40 19.02
C GLY A 10 7.93 -77.07 19.53
N ILE A 11 8.69 -76.27 20.21
CA ILE A 11 8.26 -74.92 20.67
C ILE A 11 7.95 -74.03 19.46
N LEU A 12 8.83 -74.02 18.46
CA LEU A 12 8.62 -73.22 17.27
C LEU A 12 7.33 -73.63 16.51
N ILE A 13 7.09 -74.97 16.36
CA ILE A 13 5.87 -75.46 15.74
C ILE A 13 4.62 -75.08 16.56
N ALA A 14 4.67 -75.18 17.89
CA ALA A 14 3.58 -74.74 18.75
C ALA A 14 3.28 -73.22 18.62
N ILE A 15 4.31 -72.39 18.51
CA ILE A 15 4.17 -70.92 18.28
C ILE A 15 3.52 -70.69 16.93
N VAL A 16 3.94 -71.35 15.85
CA VAL A 16 3.37 -71.22 14.51
C VAL A 16 1.91 -71.65 14.49
N ILE A 17 1.57 -72.78 15.16
CA ILE A 17 0.16 -73.26 15.26
C ILE A 17 -0.68 -72.23 16.05
N MET A 18 -0.19 -71.68 17.18
CA MET A 18 -0.91 -70.66 17.93
C MET A 18 -1.09 -69.37 17.12
N ALA A 19 -0.08 -68.95 16.40
CA ALA A 19 -0.18 -67.78 15.49
C ALA A 19 -1.21 -68.02 14.35
N ALA A 20 -1.23 -69.25 13.77
CA ALA A 20 -2.21 -69.61 12.75
C ALA A 20 -3.64 -69.62 13.30
N LEU A 21 -3.84 -70.19 14.52
CA LEU A 21 -5.12 -70.17 15.20
C LEU A 21 -5.60 -68.77 15.54
N ALA A 22 -4.71 -67.89 16.03
CA ALA A 22 -5.01 -66.49 16.29
C ALA A 22 -5.36 -65.76 14.98
N TYR A 23 -4.61 -66.00 13.91
CA TYR A 23 -4.89 -65.48 12.59
C TYR A 23 -6.28 -65.85 12.07
N MET A 24 -6.64 -67.12 12.20
CA MET A 24 -7.95 -67.64 11.80
C MET A 24 -9.08 -67.11 12.69
N ALA A 25 -8.87 -66.99 13.97
CA ALA A 25 -9.84 -66.40 14.91
C ALA A 25 -10.15 -64.94 14.58
N LEU A 26 -9.12 -64.14 14.23
CA LEU A 26 -9.29 -62.76 13.78
C LEU A 26 -9.96 -62.69 12.39
N ALA A 27 -9.65 -63.60 11.48
CA ALA A 27 -10.34 -63.69 10.18
C ALA A 27 -11.84 -64.01 10.34
N VAL A 28 -12.19 -64.86 11.31
CA VAL A 28 -13.61 -65.14 11.65
C VAL A 28 -14.26 -63.89 12.27
N TYR A 29 -13.58 -63.19 13.17
CA TYR A 29 -14.08 -61.95 13.76
C TYR A 29 -14.36 -60.87 12.69
N TYR A 30 -13.45 -60.71 11.72
CA TYR A 30 -13.60 -59.75 10.63
C TYR A 30 -14.62 -60.19 9.55
N HIS A 31 -15.20 -61.35 9.68
CA HIS A 31 -16.29 -61.77 8.79
C HIS A 31 -17.52 -60.83 8.92
N ASP A 32 -17.77 -60.32 10.12
CA ASP A 32 -18.89 -59.43 10.43
C ASP A 32 -18.46 -58.01 10.81
N HIS A 33 -17.15 -57.72 10.71
CA HIS A 33 -16.56 -56.45 11.10
C HIS A 33 -15.55 -55.95 10.07
N PHE A 34 -15.33 -54.64 9.98
CA PHE A 34 -14.27 -54.07 9.15
C PHE A 34 -12.89 -54.55 9.60
N ILE A 35 -12.07 -54.98 8.62
CA ILE A 35 -10.72 -55.50 8.86
C ILE A 35 -9.78 -54.44 9.42
N PHE A 36 -8.73 -54.88 10.09
CA PHE A 36 -7.74 -54.02 10.71
C PHE A 36 -7.15 -53.02 9.73
N GLY A 37 -6.93 -51.76 10.19
CA GLY A 37 -6.36 -50.68 9.40
C GLY A 37 -7.35 -50.02 8.43
N THR A 38 -8.67 -50.25 8.59
CA THR A 38 -9.69 -49.63 7.74
C THR A 38 -10.14 -48.27 8.31
N TRP A 39 -10.13 -47.29 7.44
CA TRP A 39 -10.57 -45.92 7.69
C TRP A 39 -11.66 -45.53 6.70
N ALA A 40 -12.56 -44.67 7.08
CA ALA A 40 -13.59 -44.11 6.21
C ALA A 40 -13.77 -42.60 6.53
N GLY A 41 -13.54 -41.73 5.53
CA GLY A 41 -13.63 -40.30 5.71
C GLY A 41 -12.72 -39.75 6.83
N GLY A 42 -11.52 -40.31 6.96
CA GLY A 42 -10.56 -39.94 8.01
C GLY A 42 -10.88 -40.55 9.40
N ASN A 43 -11.92 -41.39 9.54
CA ASN A 43 -12.31 -41.99 10.79
C ASN A 43 -11.93 -43.47 10.83
N TYR A 44 -11.41 -43.94 11.98
CA TYR A 44 -10.97 -45.30 12.15
C TYR A 44 -12.16 -46.20 12.45
N ILE A 45 -12.51 -47.11 11.52
CA ILE A 45 -13.69 -47.98 11.63
C ILE A 45 -13.32 -49.46 11.81
N THR A 46 -12.06 -49.79 12.04
CA THR A 46 -11.59 -51.16 12.31
C THR A 46 -12.39 -51.81 13.44
N GLY A 47 -12.85 -53.04 13.23
CA GLY A 47 -13.55 -53.78 14.26
C GLY A 47 -14.98 -53.32 14.51
N LEU A 48 -15.49 -52.38 13.76
CA LEU A 48 -16.90 -51.99 13.76
C LEU A 48 -17.68 -52.84 12.76
N SER A 49 -18.94 -53.16 13.07
CA SER A 49 -19.89 -53.67 12.09
C SER A 49 -20.32 -52.55 11.14
N VAL A 50 -20.98 -52.89 10.04
CA VAL A 50 -21.53 -51.90 9.09
C VAL A 50 -22.46 -50.91 9.81
N SER A 51 -23.34 -51.43 10.69
CA SER A 51 -24.27 -50.56 11.43
C SER A 51 -23.57 -49.60 12.41
N GLN A 52 -22.56 -50.12 13.14
CA GLN A 52 -21.77 -49.27 14.09
C GLN A 52 -20.96 -48.22 13.33
N ALA A 53 -20.36 -48.59 12.21
CA ALA A 53 -19.61 -47.63 11.37
C ALA A 53 -20.53 -46.59 10.75
N ALA A 54 -21.74 -47.00 10.32
CA ALA A 54 -22.76 -46.09 9.80
C ALA A 54 -23.23 -45.12 10.89
N GLU A 55 -23.56 -45.60 12.08
CA GLU A 55 -23.97 -44.74 13.23
C GLU A 55 -22.89 -43.68 13.56
N LEU A 56 -21.63 -44.13 13.61
CA LEU A 56 -20.50 -43.21 13.86
C LEU A 56 -20.42 -42.13 12.77
N LEU A 57 -20.37 -42.54 11.48
CA LEU A 57 -20.20 -41.56 10.38
C LEU A 57 -21.42 -40.67 10.20
N ASN A 58 -22.64 -41.20 10.39
CA ASN A 58 -23.88 -40.44 10.34
C ASN A 58 -23.85 -39.34 11.42
N SER A 59 -23.55 -39.71 12.68
CA SER A 59 -23.48 -38.73 13.78
C SER A 59 -22.43 -37.64 13.59
N LEU A 60 -21.28 -38.00 13.04
CA LEU A 60 -20.22 -37.05 12.71
C LEU A 60 -20.63 -36.10 11.57
N TYR A 61 -21.38 -36.57 10.60
CA TYR A 61 -21.89 -35.74 9.52
C TYR A 61 -23.00 -34.81 9.99
N GLU A 62 -23.96 -35.36 10.70
CA GLU A 62 -25.15 -34.66 11.23
C GLU A 62 -24.80 -33.58 12.27
N SER A 63 -23.58 -33.59 12.80
CA SER A 63 -23.08 -32.56 13.71
C SER A 63 -22.35 -31.43 13.00
N LYS A 64 -22.21 -31.46 11.65
CA LYS A 64 -21.51 -30.40 10.90
C LYS A 64 -22.46 -29.28 10.50
N ASP A 65 -22.16 -28.09 10.96
CA ASP A 65 -22.84 -26.89 10.53
C ASP A 65 -22.22 -26.34 9.25
N LEU A 66 -22.98 -25.55 8.49
CA LEU A 66 -22.54 -24.89 7.28
C LEU A 66 -22.49 -23.38 7.50
N THR A 67 -21.33 -22.78 7.23
CA THR A 67 -21.15 -21.33 7.13
C THR A 67 -21.28 -20.90 5.68
N VAL A 68 -22.18 -19.96 5.41
CA VAL A 68 -22.32 -19.34 4.09
C VAL A 68 -21.80 -17.89 4.20
N ILE A 69 -20.92 -17.50 3.31
CA ILE A 69 -20.36 -16.15 3.23
C ILE A 69 -20.96 -15.50 1.99
N ASP A 70 -21.56 -14.32 2.14
CA ASP A 70 -22.01 -13.53 1.00
C ASP A 70 -20.85 -12.73 0.36
N LYS A 71 -21.10 -12.10 -0.77
CA LYS A 71 -20.09 -11.33 -1.48
C LYS A 71 -19.52 -10.14 -0.66
N ASP A 72 -20.25 -9.66 0.34
CA ASP A 72 -19.82 -8.59 1.23
C ASP A 72 -19.02 -9.12 2.42
N GLY A 73 -18.76 -10.42 2.46
CA GLY A 73 -18.02 -11.10 3.52
C GLY A 73 -18.84 -11.36 4.78
N LYS A 74 -20.16 -11.14 4.76
CA LYS A 74 -21.04 -11.41 5.89
C LYS A 74 -21.30 -12.91 6.01
N LYS A 75 -21.20 -13.43 7.23
CA LYS A 75 -21.32 -14.86 7.52
C LYS A 75 -22.72 -15.19 8.05
N TYR A 76 -23.32 -16.20 7.45
CA TYR A 76 -24.58 -16.79 7.86
C TYR A 76 -24.35 -18.23 8.26
N GLN A 77 -24.92 -18.62 9.41
CA GLN A 77 -24.72 -19.96 9.96
C GLN A 77 -25.99 -20.77 9.77
N ILE A 78 -25.87 -21.94 9.13
CA ILE A 78 -26.93 -22.94 9.05
C ILE A 78 -26.55 -24.07 9.99
N TYR A 79 -27.28 -24.19 11.08
CA TYR A 79 -27.05 -25.27 12.03
C TYR A 79 -27.71 -26.56 11.55
N SER A 80 -26.98 -27.64 11.61
CA SER A 80 -27.43 -28.98 11.17
C SER A 80 -28.75 -29.43 11.82
N ASN A 81 -28.92 -29.07 13.10
CA ASN A 81 -30.13 -29.41 13.85
C ASN A 81 -31.35 -28.59 13.41
N ASP A 82 -31.14 -27.35 12.89
CA ASP A 82 -32.26 -26.48 12.53
C ASP A 82 -32.93 -26.93 11.23
N ILE A 83 -32.22 -27.67 10.39
CA ILE A 83 -32.70 -28.21 9.11
C ILE A 83 -32.94 -29.74 9.15
N ASP A 84 -32.86 -30.39 10.32
CA ASP A 84 -33.02 -31.83 10.53
C ASP A 84 -32.17 -32.67 9.54
N ILE A 85 -30.89 -32.31 9.36
CA ILE A 85 -30.04 -33.01 8.40
C ILE A 85 -29.82 -34.44 8.85
N LYS A 86 -29.92 -35.39 7.90
CA LYS A 86 -29.68 -36.81 8.08
C LYS A 86 -28.73 -37.32 7.02
N ALA A 87 -27.76 -38.12 7.48
CA ALA A 87 -26.83 -38.82 6.63
C ALA A 87 -27.06 -40.31 6.75
N ASP A 88 -26.96 -41.04 5.64
CA ASP A 88 -26.97 -42.48 5.63
C ASP A 88 -25.78 -43.03 4.84
N TYR A 89 -24.81 -43.55 5.56
CA TYR A 89 -23.63 -44.22 5.01
C TYR A 89 -23.82 -45.72 4.80
N THR A 90 -24.97 -46.31 5.20
CA THR A 90 -25.18 -47.75 5.26
C THR A 90 -24.92 -48.45 3.93
N ALA A 91 -25.49 -47.94 2.83
CA ALA A 91 -25.33 -48.55 1.50
C ALA A 91 -23.88 -48.53 1.00
N SER A 92 -23.19 -47.36 1.20
CA SER A 92 -21.80 -47.20 0.81
C SER A 92 -20.87 -48.10 1.62
N LEU A 93 -21.08 -48.16 2.94
CA LEU A 93 -20.33 -49.04 3.84
C LEU A 93 -20.59 -50.53 3.53
N GLN A 94 -21.84 -50.94 3.28
CA GLN A 94 -22.16 -52.31 2.91
C GLN A 94 -21.43 -52.69 1.62
N THR A 95 -21.46 -51.84 0.61
CA THR A 95 -20.75 -52.11 -0.65
C THR A 95 -19.23 -52.25 -0.44
N ALA A 96 -18.63 -51.47 0.42
CA ALA A 96 -17.20 -51.54 0.73
C ALA A 96 -16.88 -52.78 1.58
N PHE A 97 -17.79 -53.14 2.50
CA PHE A 97 -17.71 -54.32 3.36
C PHE A 97 -17.78 -55.63 2.53
N ASP A 98 -18.73 -55.75 1.60
CA ASP A 98 -18.87 -56.90 0.72
C ASP A 98 -17.64 -57.15 -0.18
N ARG A 99 -16.85 -56.10 -0.43
CA ARG A 99 -15.61 -56.18 -1.20
C ARG A 99 -14.36 -56.41 -0.34
N GLN A 100 -14.50 -56.49 0.99
CA GLN A 100 -13.35 -56.77 1.83
C GLN A 100 -12.93 -58.23 1.76
N ASN A 101 -11.61 -58.47 1.83
CA ASN A 101 -11.07 -59.80 1.95
C ASN A 101 -10.53 -60.00 3.38
N VAL A 102 -11.25 -60.75 4.19
CA VAL A 102 -10.95 -60.99 5.59
C VAL A 102 -9.58 -61.63 5.84
N ILE A 103 -9.00 -62.31 4.83
CA ILE A 103 -7.67 -62.91 4.95
C ILE A 103 -6.55 -61.83 4.84
N THR A 104 -6.83 -60.67 4.30
CA THR A 104 -5.82 -59.62 4.07
C THR A 104 -5.62 -58.65 5.25
N TRP A 105 -6.23 -58.93 6.42
CA TRP A 105 -6.20 -58.02 7.56
C TRP A 105 -4.76 -57.68 8.05
N ILE A 106 -3.82 -58.63 8.01
CA ILE A 106 -2.40 -58.40 8.34
C ILE A 106 -1.75 -57.43 7.36
N TYR A 107 -2.04 -57.51 6.08
CA TYR A 107 -1.52 -56.57 5.08
C TYR A 107 -2.03 -55.15 5.31
N ASN A 108 -3.31 -55.01 5.61
CA ASN A 108 -3.91 -53.72 5.91
C ASN A 108 -3.40 -53.11 7.23
N MET A 109 -2.99 -53.96 8.19
CA MET A 109 -2.36 -53.48 9.41
C MET A 109 -1.09 -52.64 9.16
N VAL A 110 -0.35 -52.95 8.09
CA VAL A 110 0.89 -52.24 7.73
C VAL A 110 0.62 -51.05 6.78
N LYS A 111 -0.31 -51.18 5.84
CA LYS A 111 -0.54 -50.17 4.81
C LYS A 111 -1.71 -49.23 5.10
N GLY A 112 -2.65 -49.65 5.95
CA GLY A 112 -3.93 -48.96 6.06
C GLY A 112 -4.78 -49.09 4.80
N LYS A 113 -6.09 -48.85 4.90
CA LYS A 113 -7.03 -48.78 3.80
C LYS A 113 -8.03 -47.63 4.08
N GLU A 114 -7.93 -46.58 3.31
CA GLU A 114 -8.94 -45.52 3.33
C GLU A 114 -10.05 -45.85 2.36
N LEU A 115 -11.29 -45.74 2.83
CA LEU A 115 -12.50 -45.94 2.03
C LEU A 115 -13.09 -44.58 1.67
N THR A 116 -13.28 -44.35 0.37
CA THR A 116 -14.04 -43.18 -0.09
C THR A 116 -15.52 -43.53 0.01
N MET A 117 -16.23 -42.79 0.87
CA MET A 117 -17.65 -43.00 1.15
C MET A 117 -18.46 -41.79 0.71
N VAL A 118 -19.62 -42.04 0.16
CA VAL A 118 -20.60 -41.01 -0.20
C VAL A 118 -21.91 -41.36 0.53
N PRO A 119 -22.37 -40.51 1.47
CA PRO A 119 -23.64 -40.71 2.15
C PRO A 119 -24.83 -40.33 1.26
N GLU A 120 -25.99 -40.87 1.55
CA GLU A 120 -27.26 -40.30 1.14
C GLU A 120 -27.64 -39.18 2.14
N ILE A 121 -27.82 -37.96 1.64
CA ILE A 121 -28.16 -36.81 2.49
C ILE A 121 -29.58 -36.38 2.26
N SER A 122 -30.31 -36.22 3.35
CA SER A 122 -31.64 -35.63 3.39
C SER A 122 -31.71 -34.55 4.47
N TYR A 123 -32.50 -33.55 4.25
CA TYR A 123 -32.77 -32.46 5.19
C TYR A 123 -34.15 -31.85 4.90
N ASP A 124 -34.67 -31.10 5.86
CA ASP A 124 -35.94 -30.40 5.69
C ASP A 124 -35.72 -29.11 4.87
N LYS A 125 -36.20 -29.17 3.62
CA LYS A 125 -36.06 -28.05 2.67
C LYS A 125 -36.88 -26.82 3.05
N GLU A 126 -38.04 -27.02 3.70
CA GLU A 126 -38.90 -25.91 4.12
C GLU A 126 -38.19 -25.14 5.23
N LYS A 127 -37.61 -25.82 6.20
CA LYS A 127 -36.82 -25.18 7.26
C LYS A 127 -35.61 -24.47 6.73
N LEU A 128 -34.89 -25.05 5.76
CA LEU A 128 -33.76 -24.38 5.12
C LEU A 128 -34.21 -23.09 4.43
N ASN A 129 -35.29 -23.17 3.66
CA ASN A 129 -35.84 -21.99 2.98
C ASN A 129 -36.24 -20.88 3.97
N ASP A 130 -36.90 -21.25 5.06
CA ASP A 130 -37.31 -20.29 6.11
C ASP A 130 -36.10 -19.59 6.74
N ILE A 131 -35.00 -20.32 6.96
CA ILE A 131 -33.76 -19.75 7.50
C ILE A 131 -33.12 -18.79 6.49
N VAL A 132 -32.96 -19.22 5.25
CA VAL A 132 -32.28 -18.44 4.21
C VAL A 132 -33.08 -17.18 3.85
N MET A 133 -34.41 -17.28 3.78
CA MET A 133 -35.28 -16.14 3.51
C MET A 133 -35.22 -15.03 4.57
N LEU A 134 -34.77 -15.34 5.78
CA LEU A 134 -34.57 -14.34 6.85
C LEU A 134 -33.21 -13.61 6.75
N TRP A 135 -32.40 -13.94 5.78
CA TRP A 135 -31.11 -13.23 5.63
C TRP A 135 -31.34 -11.81 5.12
N PRO A 136 -30.71 -10.82 5.74
CA PRO A 136 -30.92 -9.41 5.39
C PRO A 136 -30.61 -9.06 3.93
N CYS A 137 -29.77 -9.85 3.23
CA CYS A 137 -29.48 -9.63 1.83
C CYS A 137 -30.72 -9.79 0.92
N PHE A 138 -31.77 -10.52 1.37
CA PHE A 138 -33.02 -10.68 0.63
C PHE A 138 -34.07 -9.63 0.97
N ASP A 139 -33.83 -8.77 1.97
CA ASP A 139 -34.70 -7.63 2.30
C ASP A 139 -34.45 -6.44 1.37
N LEU A 140 -33.35 -6.46 0.60
CA LEU A 140 -32.95 -5.39 -0.31
C LEU A 140 -33.95 -5.29 -1.48
N LYS A 141 -34.40 -4.08 -1.78
CA LYS A 141 -35.28 -3.81 -2.91
C LYS A 141 -34.56 -2.95 -3.93
N GLU A 142 -34.82 -3.21 -5.19
CA GLU A 142 -34.25 -2.49 -6.32
C GLU A 142 -34.45 -0.96 -6.20
N GLU A 143 -35.59 -0.54 -5.63
CA GLU A 143 -35.94 0.86 -5.36
C GLU A 143 -35.07 1.53 -4.27
N ASP A 144 -34.34 0.75 -3.46
CA ASP A 144 -33.44 1.24 -2.40
C ASP A 144 -32.01 1.52 -2.93
N ARG A 145 -31.73 1.17 -4.20
CA ARG A 145 -30.46 1.44 -4.84
C ARG A 145 -30.21 2.93 -4.96
N THR A 146 -29.07 3.40 -4.50
CA THR A 146 -28.61 4.77 -4.69
C THR A 146 -27.22 4.79 -5.26
N ILE A 147 -26.99 5.68 -6.22
CA ILE A 147 -25.68 5.97 -6.77
C ILE A 147 -25.35 7.42 -6.45
N GLN A 148 -24.18 7.67 -5.92
CA GLN A 148 -23.72 9.02 -5.56
C GLN A 148 -22.28 9.22 -5.98
N ILE A 149 -21.96 10.41 -6.44
CA ILE A 149 -20.59 10.84 -6.70
C ILE A 149 -20.12 11.59 -5.45
N VAL A 150 -19.10 11.07 -4.78
CA VAL A 150 -18.58 11.59 -3.51
C VAL A 150 -17.12 11.97 -3.67
N ASN A 151 -16.75 13.17 -3.26
CA ASN A 151 -15.33 13.56 -3.20
C ASN A 151 -14.71 13.01 -1.92
N ILE A 152 -13.74 12.11 -2.06
CA ILE A 152 -12.99 11.52 -0.95
C ILE A 152 -11.63 12.20 -0.89
N ALA A 153 -11.28 12.72 0.28
CA ALA A 153 -10.02 13.42 0.48
C ALA A 153 -8.83 12.54 0.03
N TYR A 154 -7.96 13.12 -0.79
CA TYR A 154 -6.79 12.48 -1.41
C TYR A 154 -7.07 11.40 -2.49
N GLU A 155 -8.33 11.01 -2.69
CA GLU A 155 -8.72 10.01 -3.70
C GLU A 155 -9.53 10.62 -4.85
N GLY A 156 -10.02 11.85 -4.68
CA GLY A 156 -10.89 12.54 -5.66
C GLY A 156 -12.32 12.02 -5.63
N TYR A 157 -13.04 12.19 -6.74
CA TYR A 157 -14.41 11.74 -6.86
C TYR A 157 -14.50 10.24 -7.09
N GLN A 158 -15.34 9.60 -6.27
CA GLN A 158 -15.64 8.18 -6.35
C GLN A 158 -17.13 7.97 -6.57
N LEU A 159 -17.47 6.94 -7.35
CA LEU A 159 -18.85 6.50 -7.50
C LEU A 159 -19.18 5.51 -6.39
N ILE A 160 -20.13 5.87 -5.56
CA ILE A 160 -20.64 4.97 -4.52
C ILE A 160 -21.98 4.44 -4.98
N ASP A 161 -22.02 3.16 -5.34
CA ASP A 161 -23.24 2.42 -5.64
C ASP A 161 -23.58 1.54 -4.46
N THR A 162 -24.76 1.71 -3.89
CA THR A 162 -25.18 0.96 -2.71
C THR A 162 -25.66 -0.46 -3.02
N MET A 163 -25.87 -0.77 -4.30
CA MET A 163 -26.46 -2.05 -4.71
C MET A 163 -26.21 -2.31 -6.20
N GLU A 164 -25.02 -2.80 -6.55
CA GLU A 164 -24.70 -3.12 -7.94
C GLU A 164 -25.48 -4.34 -8.45
N ASP A 165 -25.72 -5.28 -7.58
CA ASP A 165 -26.41 -6.53 -7.85
C ASP A 165 -27.30 -6.95 -6.67
N VAL A 166 -28.14 -7.95 -6.92
CA VAL A 166 -29.00 -8.59 -5.90
C VAL A 166 -28.77 -10.08 -5.86
N PRO A 167 -28.91 -10.70 -4.67
CA PRO A 167 -28.77 -12.15 -4.54
C PRO A 167 -29.89 -12.89 -5.28
N VAL A 168 -29.51 -13.96 -5.99
CA VAL A 168 -30.44 -14.88 -6.70
C VAL A 168 -30.75 -16.04 -5.78
N TYR A 169 -31.91 -16.02 -5.13
CA TYR A 169 -32.30 -16.97 -4.12
C TYR A 169 -32.14 -18.44 -4.56
N ASP A 170 -32.68 -18.80 -5.73
CA ASP A 170 -32.64 -20.18 -6.24
C ASP A 170 -31.21 -20.69 -6.46
N GLU A 171 -30.31 -19.85 -6.94
CA GLU A 171 -28.91 -20.23 -7.14
C GLU A 171 -28.16 -20.34 -5.80
N ILE A 172 -28.44 -19.48 -4.83
CA ILE A 172 -27.90 -19.57 -3.48
C ILE A 172 -28.34 -20.87 -2.81
N ILE A 173 -29.64 -21.20 -2.84
CA ILE A 173 -30.17 -22.47 -2.31
C ILE A 173 -29.48 -23.66 -2.98
N LYS A 174 -29.26 -23.60 -4.28
CA LYS A 174 -28.57 -24.66 -5.04
C LYS A 174 -27.10 -24.82 -4.56
N GLN A 175 -26.35 -23.73 -4.32
CA GLN A 175 -25.00 -23.84 -3.79
C GLN A 175 -24.99 -24.41 -2.36
N ILE A 176 -25.96 -24.02 -1.55
CA ILE A 176 -26.17 -24.56 -0.21
C ILE A 176 -26.46 -26.06 -0.27
N ASP A 177 -27.37 -26.52 -1.17
CA ASP A 177 -27.67 -27.96 -1.37
C ASP A 177 -26.41 -28.73 -1.76
N ILE A 178 -25.61 -28.19 -2.67
CA ILE A 178 -24.32 -28.80 -3.09
C ILE A 178 -23.36 -28.90 -1.89
N ALA A 179 -23.24 -27.86 -1.09
CA ALA A 179 -22.36 -27.82 0.08
C ALA A 179 -22.82 -28.83 1.16
N LEU A 180 -24.13 -28.86 1.45
CA LEU A 180 -24.70 -29.79 2.41
C LEU A 180 -24.50 -31.22 1.98
N ARG A 181 -24.71 -31.55 0.70
CA ARG A 181 -24.49 -32.93 0.15
C ARG A 181 -23.01 -33.29 0.07
N GLY A 182 -22.15 -32.32 -0.15
CA GLY A 182 -20.70 -32.50 -0.19
C GLY A 182 -20.03 -32.57 1.18
N GLY A 183 -20.75 -32.32 2.28
CA GLY A 183 -20.18 -32.23 3.63
C GLY A 183 -19.20 -31.09 3.80
N ILE A 184 -19.36 -30.03 3.02
CA ILE A 184 -18.57 -28.81 3.07
C ILE A 184 -19.05 -28.01 4.27
N SER A 185 -18.14 -27.43 5.03
CA SER A 185 -18.46 -26.66 6.24
C SER A 185 -18.50 -25.13 5.99
N GLU A 186 -17.99 -24.66 4.86
CA GLU A 186 -17.99 -23.25 4.50
C GLU A 186 -18.13 -23.10 2.98
N VAL A 187 -18.99 -22.20 2.52
CA VAL A 187 -19.15 -21.82 1.11
C VAL A 187 -19.14 -20.31 1.01
N ASP A 188 -18.30 -19.80 0.11
CA ASP A 188 -18.25 -18.39 -0.25
C ASP A 188 -19.07 -18.18 -1.52
N LEU A 189 -20.13 -17.39 -1.44
CA LEU A 189 -21.00 -17.11 -2.56
C LEU A 189 -20.37 -16.18 -3.60
N ALA A 190 -19.32 -15.45 -3.23
CA ALA A 190 -18.54 -14.62 -4.16
C ALA A 190 -17.83 -15.47 -5.24
N ASP A 191 -17.59 -16.76 -4.96
CA ASP A 191 -17.02 -17.70 -5.94
C ASP A 191 -18.00 -18.12 -7.05
N PHE A 192 -19.27 -17.69 -6.96
CA PHE A 192 -20.35 -18.15 -7.84
C PHE A 192 -21.14 -16.98 -8.43
N ASP A 193 -20.72 -16.47 -9.57
CA ASP A 193 -21.35 -15.33 -10.27
C ASP A 193 -22.88 -15.50 -10.43
N ALA A 194 -23.37 -16.73 -10.62
CA ALA A 194 -24.80 -17.01 -10.77
C ALA A 194 -25.62 -16.72 -9.50
N CYS A 195 -24.97 -16.60 -8.32
CA CYS A 195 -25.64 -16.29 -7.07
C CYS A 195 -26.06 -14.81 -6.97
N TYR A 196 -25.62 -13.99 -7.89
CA TYR A 196 -25.92 -12.55 -7.94
C TYR A 196 -26.38 -12.17 -9.35
N LYS A 197 -27.27 -11.23 -9.42
CA LYS A 197 -27.78 -10.66 -10.67
C LYS A 197 -27.57 -9.16 -10.67
N ASP A 198 -26.83 -8.68 -11.67
CA ASP A 198 -26.64 -7.25 -11.89
C ASP A 198 -28.01 -6.56 -12.06
N LEU A 199 -28.15 -5.41 -11.40
CA LEU A 199 -29.31 -4.57 -11.54
C LEU A 199 -29.12 -3.59 -12.71
N GLU A 200 -30.11 -3.53 -13.60
CA GLU A 200 -30.14 -2.49 -14.62
C GLU A 200 -30.27 -1.09 -13.96
N LEU A 201 -29.60 -0.12 -14.56
CA LEU A 201 -29.69 1.27 -14.10
C LEU A 201 -31.00 1.89 -14.60
N SER A 202 -31.68 2.63 -13.73
CA SER A 202 -32.72 3.56 -14.18
C SER A 202 -32.09 4.74 -14.92
N ASP A 203 -32.87 5.44 -15.74
CA ASP A 203 -32.40 6.61 -16.53
C ASP A 203 -31.70 7.65 -15.64
N ASP A 204 -32.20 7.89 -14.43
CA ASP A 204 -31.59 8.83 -13.46
C ASP A 204 -30.23 8.34 -12.95
N LEU A 205 -30.12 7.05 -12.60
CA LEU A 205 -28.86 6.47 -12.14
C LEU A 205 -27.84 6.36 -13.27
N GLU A 206 -28.28 6.09 -14.49
CA GLU A 206 -27.43 6.10 -15.69
C GLU A 206 -26.86 7.50 -15.95
N SER A 207 -27.66 8.55 -15.75
CA SER A 207 -27.19 9.93 -15.84
C SER A 207 -26.07 10.25 -14.85
N ILE A 208 -26.22 9.80 -13.59
CA ILE A 208 -25.18 9.99 -12.54
C ILE A 208 -23.90 9.26 -12.95
N LYS A 209 -24.03 8.00 -13.39
CA LYS A 209 -22.87 7.20 -13.84
C LYS A 209 -22.14 7.87 -15.01
N LYS A 210 -22.89 8.35 -15.99
CA LYS A 210 -22.32 9.09 -17.14
C LYS A 210 -21.56 10.35 -16.71
N THR A 211 -22.08 11.06 -15.72
CA THR A 211 -21.37 12.23 -15.16
C THR A 211 -20.08 11.79 -14.45
N TYR A 212 -20.14 10.69 -13.68
CA TYR A 212 -18.95 10.14 -13.04
C TYR A 212 -17.90 9.68 -14.05
N ASP A 213 -18.31 9.00 -15.13
CA ASP A 213 -17.38 8.54 -16.17
C ASP A 213 -16.60 9.73 -16.77
N LYS A 214 -17.26 10.87 -17.02
CA LYS A 214 -16.60 12.10 -17.46
C LYS A 214 -15.61 12.64 -16.42
N ILE A 215 -16.00 12.63 -15.14
CA ILE A 215 -15.13 13.06 -14.03
C ILE A 215 -13.92 12.15 -13.94
N ASN A 216 -14.15 10.84 -14.02
CA ASN A 216 -13.10 9.84 -13.91
C ASN A 216 -12.10 9.93 -15.08
N ASP A 217 -12.57 10.19 -16.29
CA ASP A 217 -11.69 10.42 -17.44
C ASP A 217 -10.74 11.60 -17.21
N ILE A 218 -11.23 12.68 -16.59
CA ILE A 218 -10.45 13.87 -16.32
C ILE A 218 -9.46 13.63 -15.17
N GLN A 219 -9.92 13.04 -14.07
CA GLN A 219 -9.06 12.84 -12.92
C GLN A 219 -8.07 11.66 -13.09
N SER A 220 -8.25 10.82 -14.10
CA SER A 220 -7.33 9.76 -14.50
C SER A 220 -6.40 10.23 -15.63
N THR A 221 -5.64 11.31 -15.37
CA THR A 221 -4.80 11.94 -16.41
C THR A 221 -3.69 11.05 -16.93
N GLY A 222 -3.18 10.12 -16.09
CA GLY A 222 -2.03 9.29 -16.42
C GLY A 222 -0.70 10.05 -16.47
N ILE A 223 -0.63 11.27 -15.93
CA ILE A 223 0.62 12.02 -15.75
C ILE A 223 1.26 11.53 -14.45
N ILE A 224 2.48 11.02 -14.52
CA ILE A 224 3.24 10.57 -13.35
C ILE A 224 4.43 11.50 -13.18
N TYR A 225 4.40 12.33 -12.14
CA TYR A 225 5.51 13.19 -11.74
C TYR A 225 6.64 12.36 -11.12
N LYS A 226 7.87 12.62 -11.59
CA LYS A 226 9.10 11.99 -11.11
C LYS A 226 9.93 12.99 -10.30
N PHE A 227 10.00 12.81 -9.00
CA PHE A 227 10.84 13.60 -8.10
C PHE A 227 12.02 12.73 -7.61
N GLY A 228 12.96 12.48 -8.48
CA GLY A 228 14.08 11.56 -8.20
C GLY A 228 13.61 10.11 -8.13
N GLN A 229 13.56 9.55 -6.91
CA GLN A 229 13.08 8.19 -6.68
C GLN A 229 11.59 8.15 -6.28
N GLU A 230 10.97 9.29 -6.08
CA GLU A 230 9.57 9.41 -5.70
C GLU A 230 8.71 9.66 -6.94
N GLU A 231 7.56 8.97 -6.99
CA GLU A 231 6.61 9.06 -8.10
C GLU A 231 5.23 9.47 -7.56
N ILE A 232 4.62 10.47 -8.17
CA ILE A 232 3.30 10.97 -7.80
C ILE A 232 2.42 11.02 -9.04
N GLU A 233 1.31 10.34 -9.02
CA GLU A 233 0.29 10.48 -10.05
C GLU A 233 -0.40 11.86 -9.89
N PHE A 234 -0.37 12.67 -10.93
CA PHE A 234 -1.14 13.91 -11.02
C PHE A 234 -2.55 13.55 -11.49
N GLY A 235 -3.40 13.21 -10.56
CA GLY A 235 -4.69 12.62 -10.87
C GLY A 235 -5.80 13.12 -9.96
N ALA A 236 -6.61 12.19 -9.50
CA ALA A 236 -7.88 12.42 -8.84
C ALA A 236 -7.89 13.47 -7.73
N SER A 237 -6.90 13.44 -6.83
CA SER A 237 -6.85 14.36 -5.67
C SER A 237 -6.49 15.81 -6.06
N LEU A 238 -5.72 16.00 -7.13
CA LEU A 238 -5.23 17.31 -7.54
C LEU A 238 -6.18 17.99 -8.51
N ILE A 239 -6.83 17.22 -9.40
CA ILE A 239 -7.76 17.74 -10.39
C ILE A 239 -9.19 17.83 -9.84
N GLY A 240 -9.59 16.89 -9.00
CA GLY A 240 -10.96 16.82 -8.46
C GLY A 240 -11.41 18.13 -7.82
N ASN A 241 -10.52 18.80 -7.07
CA ASN A 241 -10.82 20.08 -6.44
C ASN A 241 -11.07 21.22 -7.45
N ALA A 242 -10.51 21.13 -8.65
CA ALA A 242 -10.68 22.12 -9.69
C ALA A 242 -12.01 21.97 -10.44
N ILE A 243 -12.71 20.85 -10.29
CA ILE A 243 -14.04 20.64 -10.92
C ILE A 243 -15.06 21.57 -10.24
N VAL A 244 -15.77 22.31 -11.05
CA VAL A 244 -16.80 23.24 -10.57
C VAL A 244 -18.07 22.47 -10.24
N THR A 245 -18.51 22.59 -8.98
CA THR A 245 -19.71 21.95 -8.44
C THR A 245 -20.79 22.97 -8.14
N GLN A 246 -22.00 22.52 -7.87
CA GLN A 246 -23.10 23.38 -7.43
C GLN A 246 -22.71 24.17 -6.16
N ASP A 247 -21.94 23.57 -5.26
CA ASP A 247 -21.60 24.16 -3.96
C ASP A 247 -20.54 25.25 -4.09
N ASN A 248 -19.56 25.09 -4.99
CA ASN A 248 -18.48 26.07 -5.16
C ASN A 248 -18.71 27.05 -6.33
N ALA A 249 -19.70 26.83 -7.16
CA ALA A 249 -20.01 27.67 -8.32
C ALA A 249 -20.24 29.14 -7.97
N SER A 250 -20.82 29.43 -6.80
CA SER A 250 -21.07 30.82 -6.35
C SER A 250 -19.80 31.54 -5.91
N ASP A 251 -18.83 30.82 -5.39
CA ASP A 251 -17.57 31.38 -4.88
C ASP A 251 -16.56 31.59 -6.00
N MET A 252 -16.71 30.84 -7.08
CA MET A 252 -15.98 31.01 -8.35
C MET A 252 -16.55 32.10 -9.25
N SER A 253 -17.22 33.12 -8.69
CA SER A 253 -17.74 34.28 -9.41
C SER A 253 -16.59 35.27 -9.74
N LEU A 254 -16.11 35.63 -10.70
CA LEU A 254 -16.01 35.41 -12.13
C LEU A 254 -16.04 36.67 -12.90
N GLN A 255 -14.94 37.22 -13.39
CA GLN A 255 -15.04 38.49 -14.01
C GLN A 255 -14.34 38.64 -15.36
N LYS A 256 -13.47 37.78 -15.85
CA LYS A 256 -12.89 37.94 -17.20
C LYS A 256 -12.76 36.66 -17.99
N GLN A 257 -12.77 36.83 -19.26
CA GLN A 257 -12.93 35.72 -20.21
C GLN A 257 -11.65 35.54 -21.03
N ASN A 258 -10.94 34.45 -20.78
CA ASN A 258 -10.19 33.74 -21.80
C ASN A 258 -10.48 32.25 -21.64
N ASN A 259 -11.73 31.89 -21.86
CA ASN A 259 -12.15 30.49 -21.71
C ASN A 259 -11.49 29.64 -22.79
N LYS A 260 -10.90 28.53 -22.38
CA LYS A 260 -10.31 27.52 -23.27
C LYS A 260 -11.28 26.36 -23.39
N ASN A 261 -11.75 26.06 -24.60
CA ASN A 261 -12.51 24.85 -24.86
C ASN A 261 -11.65 23.90 -25.70
N PRO A 262 -10.98 22.92 -25.09
CA PRO A 262 -10.11 21.99 -25.81
C PRO A 262 -10.87 20.97 -26.66
N GLY A 263 -12.19 20.83 -26.50
CA GLY A 263 -13.01 19.88 -27.28
C GLY A 263 -12.92 18.42 -26.80
N ASN A 264 -12.28 18.16 -25.65
CA ASN A 264 -12.13 16.84 -25.06
C ASN A 264 -13.03 16.58 -23.84
N GLY A 265 -14.17 17.27 -23.78
CA GLY A 265 -15.11 17.16 -22.66
C GLY A 265 -14.84 18.14 -21.52
N LEU A 266 -13.88 19.06 -21.69
CA LEU A 266 -13.48 20.05 -20.70
C LEU A 266 -13.78 21.47 -21.14
N PHE A 267 -14.10 22.32 -20.16
CA PHE A 267 -14.16 23.76 -20.30
C PHE A 267 -13.33 24.37 -19.17
N ILE A 268 -12.17 24.97 -19.49
CA ILE A 268 -11.29 25.56 -18.52
C ILE A 268 -11.58 27.06 -18.44
N ILE A 269 -11.87 27.52 -17.23
CA ILE A 269 -12.13 28.91 -16.93
C ILE A 269 -10.83 29.56 -16.45
N ASP A 270 -10.34 30.55 -17.21
CA ASP A 270 -9.20 31.39 -16.82
C ASP A 270 -9.57 32.28 -15.63
N ASN A 271 -8.73 32.25 -14.61
CA ASN A 271 -9.00 32.76 -13.28
C ASN A 271 -8.76 34.24 -13.01
N GLN A 272 -8.58 35.02 -14.00
CA GLN A 272 -8.43 36.46 -13.75
C GLN A 272 -9.73 37.22 -13.74
N GLU A 273 -10.78 36.76 -13.15
CA GLU A 273 -12.14 37.34 -13.16
C GLU A 273 -13.06 36.65 -14.17
N VAL A 274 -13.67 35.60 -13.79
CA VAL A 274 -14.48 34.72 -14.66
C VAL A 274 -15.95 35.06 -14.56
N SER A 275 -16.62 35.22 -15.67
CA SER A 275 -18.04 34.96 -15.74
C SER A 275 -18.21 33.49 -16.15
N PHE A 276 -19.03 32.74 -15.43
CA PHE A 276 -19.52 31.45 -15.92
C PHE A 276 -19.98 31.62 -17.37
N PRO A 277 -19.81 30.60 -18.22
CA PRO A 277 -20.45 30.62 -19.53
C PRO A 277 -21.90 31.00 -19.29
N LYS A 278 -22.43 31.92 -20.06
CA LYS A 278 -23.82 32.41 -19.90
C LYS A 278 -24.86 31.28 -19.93
N ASP A 279 -24.46 30.15 -20.48
CA ASP A 279 -25.28 28.97 -20.73
C ASP A 279 -24.65 27.73 -20.07
N TYR A 280 -24.45 27.76 -18.77
CA TYR A 280 -24.10 26.55 -18.00
C TYR A 280 -25.33 25.97 -17.29
N SER A 281 -25.30 24.68 -17.03
CA SER A 281 -26.29 23.98 -16.20
C SER A 281 -25.58 23.23 -15.07
N ILE A 282 -26.35 22.86 -14.07
CA ILE A 282 -25.87 21.93 -13.02
C ILE A 282 -26.49 20.57 -13.33
N GLU A 283 -25.66 19.59 -13.59
CA GLU A 283 -26.03 18.20 -13.79
C GLU A 283 -25.41 17.31 -12.74
N ASN A 284 -26.23 16.56 -12.03
CA ASN A 284 -25.81 15.68 -10.94
C ASN A 284 -24.86 16.35 -9.91
N GLY A 285 -25.03 17.66 -9.69
CA GLY A 285 -24.23 18.46 -8.76
C GLY A 285 -22.98 19.12 -9.36
N PHE A 286 -22.72 18.94 -10.65
CA PHE A 286 -21.54 19.46 -11.36
C PHE A 286 -21.94 20.48 -12.42
N ALA A 287 -21.12 21.50 -12.59
CA ALA A 287 -21.34 22.51 -13.62
C ALA A 287 -20.87 22.02 -14.99
N VAL A 288 -21.74 22.12 -15.98
CA VAL A 288 -21.44 21.78 -17.38
C VAL A 288 -21.77 22.94 -18.30
N ASP A 289 -21.03 23.10 -19.40
CA ASP A 289 -21.32 24.08 -20.43
C ASP A 289 -22.47 23.63 -21.37
N SER A 290 -22.84 24.46 -22.32
CA SER A 290 -23.89 24.15 -23.31
C SER A 290 -23.55 22.98 -24.23
N SER A 291 -22.35 22.48 -24.24
CA SER A 291 -21.86 21.30 -24.97
C SER A 291 -21.70 20.07 -24.11
N ASP A 292 -22.20 20.12 -22.86
CA ASP A 292 -22.12 19.04 -21.88
C ASP A 292 -20.66 18.72 -21.41
N ASN A 293 -19.76 19.73 -21.48
CA ASN A 293 -18.40 19.62 -20.99
C ASN A 293 -18.34 20.02 -19.52
N LEU A 294 -17.58 19.27 -18.68
CA LEU A 294 -17.31 19.66 -17.30
C LEU A 294 -16.49 20.95 -17.25
N ILE A 295 -16.78 21.79 -16.27
CA ILE A 295 -16.11 23.07 -16.08
C ILE A 295 -15.05 22.92 -15.00
N LEU A 296 -13.80 23.32 -15.30
CA LEU A 296 -12.68 23.36 -14.34
C LEU A 296 -12.27 24.81 -14.08
N SER A 297 -11.85 25.03 -12.83
CA SER A 297 -11.26 26.29 -12.39
C SER A 297 -9.74 26.26 -12.55
N GLU A 298 -9.21 27.17 -13.40
CA GLU A 298 -7.77 27.31 -13.60
C GLU A 298 -7.03 27.76 -12.33
N ALA A 299 -7.65 28.60 -11.43
CA ALA A 299 -7.03 29.02 -10.17
C ALA A 299 -6.88 27.90 -9.18
N VAL A 300 -7.93 27.11 -9.04
CA VAL A 300 -7.87 25.96 -8.12
C VAL A 300 -6.88 24.92 -8.64
N LEU A 301 -6.81 24.75 -9.95
CA LEU A 301 -5.81 23.88 -10.56
C LEU A 301 -4.39 24.40 -10.32
N TYR A 302 -4.17 25.74 -10.48
CA TYR A 302 -2.88 26.38 -10.16
C TYR A 302 -2.51 26.19 -8.69
N GLU A 303 -3.48 26.34 -7.77
CA GLU A 303 -3.25 26.11 -6.34
C GLU A 303 -2.82 24.66 -6.08
N SER A 304 -3.49 23.69 -6.69
CA SER A 304 -3.12 22.27 -6.58
C SER A 304 -1.71 21.98 -7.11
N VAL A 305 -1.35 22.56 -8.27
CA VAL A 305 0.01 22.44 -8.83
C VAL A 305 1.03 23.13 -7.90
N SER A 306 0.69 24.31 -7.38
CA SER A 306 1.55 25.04 -6.45
C SER A 306 1.80 24.29 -5.15
N GLU A 307 0.77 23.61 -4.61
CA GLU A 307 0.91 22.76 -3.44
C GLU A 307 1.82 21.57 -3.72
N LEU A 308 1.63 20.88 -4.86
CA LEU A 308 2.51 19.80 -5.28
C LEU A 308 3.96 20.26 -5.42
N CYS A 309 4.20 21.34 -6.16
CA CYS A 309 5.53 21.92 -6.33
C CYS A 309 6.15 22.33 -4.97
N GLY A 310 5.33 22.88 -4.08
CA GLY A 310 5.74 23.29 -2.73
C GLY A 310 6.17 22.10 -1.86
N GLN A 311 5.52 20.96 -1.97
CA GLN A 311 5.89 19.75 -1.22
C GLN A 311 7.28 19.22 -1.60
N TYR A 312 7.66 19.35 -2.87
CA TYR A 312 8.94 18.85 -3.41
C TYR A 312 10.01 19.94 -3.58
N SER A 313 9.66 21.20 -3.32
CA SER A 313 10.63 22.31 -3.25
C SER A 313 11.26 22.36 -1.87
N THR A 314 12.57 22.11 -1.80
CA THR A 314 13.30 21.96 -0.54
C THR A 314 14.09 23.19 -0.12
N VAL A 315 14.27 24.19 -1.00
CA VAL A 315 14.99 25.44 -0.68
C VAL A 315 14.35 26.15 0.50
N GLY A 316 15.15 26.41 1.55
CA GLY A 316 14.70 27.11 2.76
C GLY A 316 13.81 26.27 3.69
N GLY A 317 13.45 25.06 3.30
CA GLY A 317 12.66 24.13 4.09
C GLY A 317 13.43 23.53 5.27
N SER A 318 12.75 22.64 6.01
CA SER A 318 13.36 21.88 7.12
C SER A 318 13.68 20.46 6.66
N ARG A 319 14.86 19.97 6.99
CA ARG A 319 15.35 18.64 6.64
C ARG A 319 15.73 17.86 7.88
N SER A 320 15.38 16.58 7.93
CA SER A 320 15.96 15.67 8.91
C SER A 320 17.37 15.31 8.46
N PHE A 321 18.34 15.55 9.32
CA PHE A 321 19.75 15.31 9.06
C PHE A 321 20.35 14.43 10.16
N THR A 322 21.14 13.44 9.79
CA THR A 322 21.89 12.61 10.75
C THR A 322 23.32 13.10 10.77
N THR A 323 23.75 13.67 11.89
CA THR A 323 25.09 14.23 12.05
C THR A 323 26.17 13.15 12.04
N SER A 324 27.43 13.55 11.82
CA SER A 324 28.60 12.67 11.94
C SER A 324 28.73 11.99 13.31
N LEU A 325 28.15 12.59 14.36
CA LEU A 325 28.09 11.99 15.70
C LEU A 325 26.87 11.08 15.89
N GLY A 326 26.07 10.82 14.84
CA GLY A 326 24.91 9.91 14.87
C GLY A 326 23.65 10.53 15.50
N GLN A 327 23.60 11.83 15.73
CA GLN A 327 22.42 12.52 16.24
C GLN A 327 21.47 12.87 15.08
N LYS A 328 20.17 12.66 15.27
CA LYS A 328 19.14 13.13 14.33
C LYS A 328 18.69 14.52 14.73
N ILE A 329 18.87 15.47 13.84
CA ILE A 329 18.50 16.89 14.01
C ILE A 329 17.63 17.35 12.85
N ASN A 330 16.92 18.46 13.04
CA ASN A 330 16.24 19.17 11.96
C ASN A 330 17.03 20.43 11.64
N VAL A 331 17.52 20.55 10.39
CA VAL A 331 18.19 21.74 9.89
C VAL A 331 17.22 22.49 8.98
N SER A 332 16.97 23.76 9.29
CA SER A 332 16.00 24.59 8.59
C SER A 332 16.67 25.81 7.96
N GLY A 333 16.11 26.26 6.85
CA GLY A 333 16.61 27.45 6.16
C GLY A 333 17.81 27.18 5.26
N GLY A 334 18.49 28.26 4.86
CA GLY A 334 19.56 28.21 3.86
C GLY A 334 19.08 28.50 2.43
N THR A 335 19.99 28.34 1.48
CA THR A 335 19.72 28.64 0.05
C THR A 335 19.91 27.46 -0.87
N TYR A 336 20.29 26.32 -0.32
CA TYR A 336 20.43 25.08 -1.07
C TYR A 336 19.11 24.34 -1.12
N GLY A 337 18.89 23.61 -2.21
CA GLY A 337 17.74 22.72 -2.37
C GLY A 337 17.17 22.75 -3.77
N ASN A 338 16.13 21.96 -3.96
CA ASN A 338 15.31 21.96 -5.15
C ASN A 338 14.29 23.10 -5.07
N LYS A 339 14.12 23.84 -6.15
CA LYS A 339 13.04 24.80 -6.35
C LYS A 339 12.40 24.53 -7.68
N ILE A 340 11.17 24.05 -7.66
CA ILE A 340 10.41 23.74 -8.86
C ILE A 340 9.84 25.04 -9.44
N ASP A 341 9.83 25.16 -10.76
CA ASP A 341 9.19 26.26 -11.47
C ASP A 341 7.68 25.99 -11.57
N THR A 342 6.93 26.53 -10.61
CA THR A 342 5.49 26.32 -10.51
C THR A 342 4.73 26.84 -11.74
N ASP A 343 5.18 27.95 -12.33
CA ASP A 343 4.51 28.53 -13.49
C ASP A 343 4.70 27.67 -14.74
N GLU A 344 5.91 27.13 -14.95
CA GLU A 344 6.19 26.21 -16.05
C GLU A 344 5.44 24.88 -15.88
N GLU A 345 5.38 24.35 -14.66
CA GLU A 345 4.61 23.16 -14.34
C GLU A 345 3.10 23.35 -14.56
N PHE A 346 2.58 24.49 -14.20
CA PHE A 346 1.18 24.81 -14.44
C PHE A 346 0.86 24.85 -15.95
N GLU A 347 1.71 25.51 -16.74
CA GLU A 347 1.55 25.53 -18.21
C GLU A 347 1.64 24.12 -18.82
N TYR A 348 2.53 23.25 -18.27
CA TYR A 348 2.60 21.85 -18.68
C TYR A 348 1.29 21.11 -18.38
N VAL A 349 0.76 21.21 -17.15
CA VAL A 349 -0.48 20.54 -16.74
C VAL A 349 -1.66 21.00 -17.62
N ILE A 350 -1.81 22.30 -17.84
CA ILE A 350 -2.86 22.83 -18.74
C ILE A 350 -2.71 22.26 -20.15
N SER A 351 -1.49 22.22 -20.68
CA SER A 351 -1.21 21.64 -21.99
C SER A 351 -1.51 20.14 -22.05
N ALA A 352 -1.15 19.42 -21.01
CA ALA A 352 -1.38 17.98 -20.92
C ALA A 352 -2.87 17.65 -20.86
N LEU A 353 -3.65 18.38 -20.05
CA LEU A 353 -5.12 18.24 -20.00
C LEU A 353 -5.78 18.55 -21.36
N ILE A 354 -5.33 19.61 -22.04
CA ILE A 354 -5.86 19.97 -23.35
C ILE A 354 -5.59 18.91 -24.41
N ASN A 355 -4.43 18.26 -24.37
CA ASN A 355 -3.97 17.33 -25.40
C ASN A 355 -4.11 15.86 -25.01
N ASP A 356 -4.74 15.55 -23.86
CA ASP A 356 -4.86 14.17 -23.30
C ASP A 356 -3.51 13.46 -23.25
N VAL A 357 -2.48 14.15 -22.75
CA VAL A 357 -1.12 13.61 -22.61
C VAL A 357 -1.04 12.74 -21.35
N LYS A 358 -0.54 11.51 -21.52
CA LYS A 358 -0.36 10.52 -20.44
C LYS A 358 1.07 10.03 -20.47
N GLU A 359 1.92 10.58 -19.58
CA GLU A 359 3.34 10.27 -19.60
C GLU A 359 4.01 10.50 -18.23
N ASP A 360 5.18 9.90 -18.07
CA ASP A 360 6.10 10.24 -16.99
C ASP A 360 6.66 11.63 -17.24
N HIS A 361 6.59 12.50 -16.23
CA HIS A 361 7.04 13.89 -16.30
C HIS A 361 8.07 14.21 -15.22
N GLU A 362 9.23 14.70 -15.62
CA GLU A 362 10.22 15.28 -14.74
C GLU A 362 9.92 16.78 -14.62
N PRO A 363 9.74 17.32 -13.40
CA PRO A 363 9.38 18.74 -13.25
C PRO A 363 10.52 19.67 -13.66
N SER A 364 10.14 20.83 -14.14
CA SER A 364 11.06 21.95 -14.40
C SER A 364 11.53 22.56 -13.10
N TYR A 365 12.81 22.89 -13.01
CA TYR A 365 13.42 23.46 -11.80
C TYR A 365 14.00 24.85 -12.06
N GLU A 366 13.63 25.84 -11.25
CA GLU A 366 14.38 27.09 -11.15
C GLU A 366 15.77 26.87 -10.51
N GLN A 367 15.85 25.95 -9.53
CA GLN A 367 17.08 25.52 -8.89
C GLN A 367 17.03 24.02 -8.63
N LEU A 368 18.08 23.32 -9.06
CA LEU A 368 18.23 21.89 -8.87
C LEU A 368 19.34 21.60 -7.87
N ALA A 369 19.06 20.78 -6.87
CA ALA A 369 20.02 20.25 -5.92
C ALA A 369 20.82 19.08 -6.51
N SER A 370 21.71 18.46 -5.73
CA SER A 370 22.48 17.28 -6.14
C SER A 370 21.56 16.08 -6.43
N ASN A 371 20.50 15.96 -5.62
CA ASN A 371 19.43 14.95 -5.81
C ASN A 371 18.07 15.65 -5.92
N GLN A 372 17.19 15.09 -6.70
CA GLN A 372 15.78 15.45 -6.72
C GLN A 372 15.05 14.83 -5.53
N GLY A 373 13.84 15.32 -5.22
CA GLY A 373 13.03 14.83 -4.11
C GLY A 373 13.49 15.35 -2.75
N HIS A 374 13.08 14.67 -1.68
CA HIS A 374 13.28 15.13 -0.31
C HIS A 374 14.72 14.91 0.21
N ASP A 375 15.44 13.92 -0.32
CA ASP A 375 16.85 13.67 0.01
C ASP A 375 17.79 14.44 -0.93
N ASP A 376 17.68 15.75 -0.87
CA ASP A 376 18.38 16.65 -1.77
C ASP A 376 19.87 16.87 -1.44
N ILE A 377 20.30 16.61 -0.21
CA ILE A 377 21.70 16.74 0.24
C ILE A 377 22.57 15.63 -0.37
N GLY A 378 22.06 14.41 -0.39
CA GLY A 378 22.80 13.24 -0.88
C GLY A 378 23.97 12.82 0.00
N ASP A 379 24.95 12.18 -0.61
CA ASP A 379 26.09 11.52 0.07
C ASP A 379 27.41 12.31 -0.03
N THR A 380 27.41 13.47 -0.68
CA THR A 380 28.61 14.31 -0.89
C THR A 380 28.33 15.73 -0.42
N TYR A 381 28.80 16.08 0.76
CA TYR A 381 28.51 17.37 1.42
C TYR A 381 29.58 17.78 2.42
N VAL A 382 29.54 19.06 2.82
CA VAL A 382 30.26 19.58 3.98
C VAL A 382 29.31 19.72 5.15
N GLU A 383 29.66 19.17 6.31
CA GLU A 383 28.94 19.30 7.56
C GLU A 383 29.73 20.20 8.51
N ILE A 384 29.06 21.15 9.16
CA ILE A 384 29.64 22.06 10.11
C ILE A 384 28.81 22.05 11.39
N SER A 385 29.39 21.52 12.45
CA SER A 385 28.86 21.61 13.81
C SER A 385 29.40 22.87 14.48
N ILE A 386 28.51 23.82 14.81
CA ILE A 386 28.88 25.03 15.52
C ILE A 386 29.18 24.75 16.99
N ASP A 387 28.42 23.85 17.61
CA ASP A 387 28.58 23.49 19.01
C ASP A 387 29.88 22.72 19.25
N ASP A 388 30.24 21.78 18.36
CA ASP A 388 31.48 21.05 18.45
C ASP A 388 32.68 21.75 17.83
N GLN A 389 32.47 22.89 17.15
CA GLN A 389 33.48 23.61 16.38
C GLN A 389 34.27 22.71 15.46
N HIS A 390 33.55 21.84 14.71
CA HIS A 390 34.16 20.82 13.85
C HIS A 390 33.51 20.81 12.46
N LEU A 391 34.34 20.55 11.45
CA LEU A 391 33.96 20.38 10.06
C LEU A 391 34.21 18.95 9.65
N TYR A 392 33.25 18.36 8.93
CA TYR A 392 33.38 17.07 8.25
C TYR A 392 33.10 17.27 6.76
N TYR A 393 33.84 16.59 5.91
CA TYR A 393 33.60 16.52 4.48
C TYR A 393 33.40 15.07 4.05
N TYR A 394 32.23 14.78 3.51
CA TYR A 394 31.89 13.49 2.94
C TYR A 394 31.91 13.53 1.43
N GLN A 395 32.37 12.43 0.83
CA GLN A 395 32.31 12.21 -0.60
C GLN A 395 31.86 10.78 -0.88
N GLY A 396 30.72 10.61 -1.56
CA GLY A 396 30.14 9.29 -1.82
C GLY A 396 29.82 8.51 -0.54
N GLY A 397 29.40 9.19 0.51
CA GLY A 397 29.08 8.60 1.83
C GLY A 397 30.29 8.28 2.71
N GLU A 398 31.52 8.50 2.23
CA GLU A 398 32.75 8.27 3.02
C GLU A 398 33.32 9.58 3.58
N LEU A 399 33.72 9.57 4.85
CA LEU A 399 34.42 10.70 5.47
C LEU A 399 35.81 10.83 4.90
N VAL A 400 36.06 11.93 4.15
CA VAL A 400 37.33 12.17 3.44
C VAL A 400 38.23 13.14 4.19
N LEU A 401 37.63 14.12 4.87
CA LEU A 401 38.34 15.17 5.59
C LEU A 401 37.54 15.60 6.81
N ASP A 402 38.20 15.80 7.93
CA ASP A 402 37.64 16.45 9.12
C ASP A 402 38.65 17.36 9.77
N SER A 403 38.19 18.35 10.54
CA SER A 403 39.06 19.31 11.24
C SER A 403 38.30 20.14 12.25
N ASP A 404 39.00 20.49 13.33
CA ASP A 404 38.58 21.59 14.18
C ASP A 404 38.58 22.91 13.39
N ILE A 405 37.61 23.76 13.72
CA ILE A 405 37.37 25.06 13.05
C ILE A 405 37.14 26.20 14.05
N VAL A 406 37.02 27.41 13.57
CA VAL A 406 36.49 28.52 14.38
C VAL A 406 35.42 29.25 13.59
N THR A 407 34.19 29.24 14.09
CA THR A 407 33.04 29.91 13.51
C THR A 407 32.90 31.34 13.97
N GLY A 408 31.79 32.01 13.71
CA GLY A 408 31.48 33.37 14.07
C GLY A 408 31.44 33.63 15.58
N ASN A 409 31.82 34.83 15.99
CA ASN A 409 31.85 35.23 17.40
C ASN A 409 30.45 35.48 17.94
N VAL A 410 29.91 34.53 18.69
CA VAL A 410 28.55 34.56 19.25
C VAL A 410 28.35 35.72 20.22
N ASN A 411 29.32 35.95 21.12
CA ASN A 411 29.22 37.03 22.13
C ASN A 411 29.20 38.42 21.51
N LEU A 412 29.64 38.58 20.27
CA LEU A 412 29.57 39.83 19.50
C LEU A 412 28.41 39.86 18.50
N GLY A 413 27.51 38.87 18.50
CA GLY A 413 26.40 38.78 17.56
C GLY A 413 26.87 38.60 16.10
N ARG A 414 27.93 37.83 15.89
CA ARG A 414 28.53 37.54 14.59
C ARG A 414 28.43 36.06 14.27
N ASP A 415 27.30 35.48 14.63
CA ASP A 415 27.05 34.04 14.48
C ASP A 415 27.22 33.61 13.03
N THR A 416 27.74 32.39 12.82
CA THR A 416 27.66 31.72 11.53
C THR A 416 26.20 31.27 11.33
N PRO A 417 25.54 31.65 10.21
CA PRO A 417 24.14 31.33 10.01
C PRO A 417 23.96 29.83 9.83
N THR A 418 23.01 29.23 10.56
CA THR A 418 22.60 27.83 10.42
C THR A 418 21.69 27.64 9.20
N GLY A 419 21.64 26.42 8.64
CA GLY A 419 20.86 26.08 7.48
C GLY A 419 21.63 25.21 6.50
N VAL A 420 21.01 24.93 5.36
CA VAL A 420 21.66 24.21 4.26
C VAL A 420 21.98 25.19 3.14
N TYR A 421 23.26 25.37 2.91
CA TYR A 421 23.82 26.24 1.90
C TYR A 421 24.57 25.48 0.84
N TYR A 422 25.25 26.13 -0.08
CA TYR A 422 26.14 25.49 -1.04
C TYR A 422 27.37 26.36 -1.32
N VAL A 423 28.46 25.71 -1.75
CA VAL A 423 29.63 26.43 -2.21
C VAL A 423 29.32 27.09 -3.55
N TYR A 424 29.09 28.39 -3.56
CA TYR A 424 28.72 29.06 -4.81
C TYR A 424 29.91 29.71 -5.56
N GLY A 425 31.13 29.46 -5.08
CA GLY A 425 32.35 29.92 -5.74
C GLY A 425 33.63 29.42 -5.08
N LYS A 426 34.72 29.49 -5.80
CA LYS A 426 36.07 29.15 -5.32
C LYS A 426 37.07 30.19 -5.82
N THR A 427 37.84 30.78 -4.90
CA THR A 427 38.83 31.78 -5.29
C THR A 427 40.08 31.62 -4.45
N ARG A 428 41.26 31.74 -5.09
CA ARG A 428 42.55 31.75 -4.40
C ARG A 428 43.09 33.17 -4.27
N ASN A 429 43.86 33.40 -3.20
CA ASN A 429 44.59 34.64 -2.96
C ASN A 429 43.72 35.90 -2.97
N ARG A 430 42.74 35.93 -2.05
CA ARG A 430 41.74 37.00 -1.97
C ARG A 430 41.89 37.82 -0.69
N TYR A 431 41.60 39.13 -0.78
CA TYR A 431 41.41 39.95 0.39
C TYR A 431 39.93 40.01 0.77
N LEU A 432 39.60 39.50 1.96
CA LEU A 432 38.28 39.63 2.56
C LEU A 432 38.22 41.00 3.28
N ARG A 433 37.18 41.77 3.01
CA ARG A 433 37.02 43.13 3.53
C ARG A 433 35.69 43.26 4.27
N GLY A 434 35.72 43.75 5.48
CA GLY A 434 34.53 44.06 6.25
C GLY A 434 34.75 45.34 7.07
N ARG A 435 33.74 45.70 7.88
CA ARG A 435 33.83 46.92 8.73
C ARG A 435 34.94 46.76 9.77
N GLY A 436 36.07 47.44 9.56
CA GLY A 436 37.19 47.49 10.50
C GLY A 436 38.24 46.36 10.29
N TYR A 437 38.15 45.55 9.24
CA TYR A 437 39.18 44.57 8.94
C TYR A 437 39.44 44.35 7.45
N VAL A 438 40.67 43.95 7.16
CA VAL A 438 41.10 43.43 5.85
C VAL A 438 41.97 42.20 6.12
N SER A 439 41.56 41.03 5.65
CA SER A 439 42.28 39.77 5.85
C SER A 439 42.62 39.13 4.51
N PHE A 440 43.89 38.76 4.32
CA PHE A 440 44.30 37.98 3.15
C PHE A 440 44.08 36.50 3.44
N VAL A 441 43.42 35.79 2.49
CA VAL A 441 43.21 34.36 2.54
C VAL A 441 43.73 33.71 1.26
N LYS A 442 44.30 32.52 1.38
CA LYS A 442 44.81 31.77 0.24
C LYS A 442 43.69 31.02 -0.47
N TYR A 443 42.70 30.53 0.28
CA TYR A 443 41.60 29.73 -0.18
C TYR A 443 40.29 30.32 0.32
N TRP A 444 39.37 30.61 -0.60
CA TRP A 444 38.05 31.19 -0.30
C TRP A 444 36.94 30.38 -0.96
N MET A 445 36.06 29.84 -0.18
CA MET A 445 34.88 29.05 -0.57
C MET A 445 33.64 29.67 0.05
N PRO A 446 33.00 30.65 -0.62
CA PRO A 446 31.79 31.30 -0.12
C PRO A 446 30.59 30.34 -0.16
N VAL A 447 29.72 30.46 0.88
CA VAL A 447 28.53 29.66 1.04
C VAL A 447 27.25 30.48 1.16
N TYR A 448 27.32 31.67 1.79
CA TYR A 448 26.16 32.54 1.93
C TYR A 448 26.56 34.00 2.05
N LYS A 449 26.12 34.86 1.13
CA LYS A 449 26.49 36.32 1.12
C LYS A 449 28.00 36.48 1.27
N GLY A 450 28.43 37.08 2.38
CA GLY A 450 29.86 37.30 2.72
C GLY A 450 30.45 36.23 3.65
N VAL A 451 29.70 35.17 3.97
CA VAL A 451 30.15 34.06 4.82
C VAL A 451 30.72 32.95 3.93
N GLY A 452 31.82 32.36 4.34
CA GLY A 452 32.42 31.22 3.64
C GLY A 452 33.49 30.55 4.46
N MET A 453 33.98 29.43 3.94
CA MET A 453 35.10 28.66 4.48
C MET A 453 36.42 29.21 3.93
N HIS A 454 37.42 29.40 4.79
CA HIS A 454 38.72 29.89 4.35
C HIS A 454 39.83 29.61 5.36
N ASP A 455 41.08 29.64 4.90
CA ASP A 455 42.26 29.54 5.77
C ASP A 455 42.37 30.74 6.69
N ALA A 456 42.81 30.49 7.92
CA ALA A 456 43.07 31.54 8.93
C ALA A 456 44.49 31.41 9.47
N SER A 457 45.48 31.77 8.63
CA SER A 457 46.92 31.69 8.95
C SER A 457 47.38 32.55 10.13
N TRP A 458 46.49 33.35 10.68
CA TRP A 458 46.72 34.17 11.88
C TRP A 458 46.28 33.49 13.18
N ARG A 459 45.81 32.23 13.13
CA ARG A 459 45.39 31.43 14.26
C ARG A 459 46.32 30.21 14.40
N ASP A 460 46.72 29.92 15.62
CA ASP A 460 47.50 28.73 15.96
C ASP A 460 46.62 27.63 16.56
N GLU A 461 45.39 27.98 17.02
CA GLU A 461 44.44 27.06 17.66
C GLU A 461 43.07 27.13 17.01
N PHE A 462 42.38 25.99 16.96
CA PHE A 462 41.04 25.82 16.42
C PHE A 462 40.21 24.90 17.33
N GLY A 463 38.91 24.96 17.22
CA GLY A 463 37.99 24.15 18.04
C GLY A 463 37.60 24.80 19.35
N GLU A 464 37.01 23.97 20.23
CA GLU A 464 36.60 24.32 21.58
C GLU A 464 35.78 25.64 21.68
N ASP A 465 35.88 26.35 22.79
CA ASP A 465 35.14 27.60 23.07
C ASP A 465 35.74 28.85 22.43
N ILE A 466 36.71 28.72 21.51
CA ILE A 466 37.40 29.88 20.88
C ILE A 466 36.40 30.80 20.20
N TYR A 467 35.39 30.27 19.55
CA TYR A 467 34.38 31.06 18.83
C TYR A 467 33.56 31.99 19.73
N LEU A 468 33.41 31.69 21.01
CA LEU A 468 32.65 32.51 21.95
C LEU A 468 33.27 33.92 22.13
N ASN A 469 34.59 33.99 22.21
CA ASN A 469 35.30 35.22 22.54
C ASN A 469 36.26 35.71 21.43
N SER A 470 36.84 34.78 20.67
CA SER A 470 37.81 35.05 19.60
C SER A 470 37.35 34.49 18.25
N GLY A 471 36.03 34.37 18.04
CA GLY A 471 35.43 33.91 16.80
C GLY A 471 35.64 34.86 15.62
N SER A 472 35.21 34.41 14.45
CA SER A 472 35.28 35.19 13.21
C SER A 472 34.16 36.26 13.13
N HIS A 473 34.00 36.89 11.97
CA HIS A 473 32.86 37.76 11.65
C HIS A 473 31.70 37.01 10.98
N GLY A 474 31.58 35.69 11.23
CA GLY A 474 30.58 34.80 10.65
C GLY A 474 31.16 33.74 9.70
N CYS A 475 32.39 33.89 9.24
CA CYS A 475 33.06 32.91 8.39
C CYS A 475 33.52 31.70 9.18
N ILE A 476 33.77 30.61 8.48
CA ILE A 476 34.33 29.36 9.02
C ILE A 476 35.83 29.36 8.76
N ASN A 477 36.61 29.55 9.83
CA ASN A 477 38.06 29.57 9.80
C ASN A 477 38.64 28.16 9.91
N LEU A 478 39.56 27.84 9.00
CA LEU A 478 40.22 26.56 8.91
C LEU A 478 41.74 26.67 9.07
N PRO A 479 42.45 25.65 9.57
CA PRO A 479 43.88 25.49 9.36
C PRO A 479 44.23 25.58 7.88
N THR A 480 45.39 26.18 7.54
CA THR A 480 45.73 26.46 6.14
C THR A 480 45.88 25.21 5.30
N ASP A 481 46.41 24.11 5.84
CA ASP A 481 46.57 22.84 5.14
C ASP A 481 45.21 22.16 4.90
N ILE A 482 44.31 22.25 5.87
CA ILE A 482 42.91 21.75 5.76
C ILE A 482 42.14 22.54 4.70
N ALA A 483 42.19 23.88 4.77
CA ALA A 483 41.57 24.73 3.77
C ALA A 483 42.09 24.45 2.35
N SER A 484 43.38 24.12 2.21
CA SER A 484 43.98 23.72 0.94
C SER A 484 43.37 22.41 0.43
N LYS A 485 43.26 21.38 1.28
CA LYS A 485 42.69 20.08 0.91
C LYS A 485 41.19 20.22 0.59
N LEU A 486 40.43 20.87 1.46
CA LEU A 486 39.00 21.09 1.24
C LEU A 486 38.75 21.85 -0.06
N TYR A 487 39.58 22.86 -0.36
CA TYR A 487 39.49 23.60 -1.62
C TYR A 487 39.71 22.72 -2.85
N GLU A 488 40.56 21.69 -2.80
CA GLU A 488 40.77 20.74 -3.90
C GLU A 488 39.57 19.80 -4.07
N TYR A 489 38.97 19.39 -2.95
CA TYR A 489 37.90 18.36 -2.96
C TYR A 489 36.52 18.94 -3.30
N VAL A 490 36.13 20.09 -2.67
CA VAL A 490 34.77 20.64 -2.89
C VAL A 490 34.64 21.23 -4.29
N GLU A 491 33.48 20.99 -4.89
CA GLU A 491 33.06 21.62 -6.14
C GLU A 491 32.03 22.72 -5.88
N ILE A 492 31.83 23.59 -6.88
CA ILE A 492 30.75 24.57 -6.83
C ILE A 492 29.43 23.81 -6.92
N GLY A 493 28.48 24.13 -6.03
CA GLY A 493 27.19 23.45 -5.92
C GLY A 493 27.11 22.44 -4.77
N ILE A 494 28.25 21.97 -4.20
CA ILE A 494 28.25 21.04 -3.07
C ILE A 494 27.49 21.64 -1.89
N PRO A 495 26.52 20.88 -1.28
CA PRO A 495 25.79 21.30 -0.09
C PRO A 495 26.70 21.48 1.13
N VAL A 496 26.37 22.48 1.93
CA VAL A 496 27.03 22.80 3.20
C VAL A 496 25.97 22.89 4.29
N VAL A 497 25.93 21.89 5.15
CA VAL A 497 25.00 21.79 6.28
C VAL A 497 25.63 22.43 7.50
N ILE A 498 25.00 23.47 8.06
CA ILE A 498 25.50 24.24 9.23
C ILE A 498 24.44 24.18 10.33
N TYR A 499 24.76 23.65 11.49
CA TYR A 499 23.85 23.51 12.64
C TYR A 499 24.54 23.80 13.97
#